data_a121725f45574cc0aa65c4ed55818c9e
#
_entry.id   a121725f45574cc0aa65c4ed55818c9e
#
_cell.length_a   1.000
_cell.length_b   1.000
_cell.length_c   1.000
_cell.angle_alpha   90.00
_cell.angle_beta   90.00
_cell.angle_gamma   90.00
#
_symmetry.space_group_name_H-M   'P 1'
#
loop_
_entity.id
_entity.type
_entity.pdbx_description
1 polymer ?
#
loop_
_entity_poly.entity_id
_entity_poly.type
_entity_poly.pdbx_seq_one_letter_code
_entity_poly.pdbx_strand_id
1 'polypeptide(L)'
;MPHTAIRHLRTGAIIAMTTALPLAVQASETRLEIVNPRTLHDPTPNGYSTATIVPAGARVAYISGQGGQDHTGSLSPDFAAQVKQAYANLGAALDGIGARPDQVAKLTIYVVDHDMSKLGVLTDNVKAMFGDRLPAQTLVPVPKLAVDPMLFEVEAIVVLD
;
A
#
# COMPACT_ATOMS: atom_id res chain seq x y z
N MET A 1 -22.34 -11.93 -92.04
CA MET A 1 -23.04 -12.03 -90.76
C MET A 1 -21.99 -11.94 -89.63
N PRO A 2 -21.92 -10.87 -88.88
CA PRO A 2 -20.96 -10.78 -87.80
C PRO A 2 -21.54 -11.25 -86.45
N HIS A 3 -20.80 -12.10 -85.77
CA HIS A 3 -21.10 -12.55 -84.40
C HIS A 3 -20.73 -11.52 -83.37
N THR A 4 -21.72 -11.07 -82.62
CA THR A 4 -21.55 -10.13 -81.51
C THR A 4 -21.17 -10.91 -80.24
N ALA A 5 -19.95 -10.67 -79.73
CA ALA A 5 -19.50 -11.26 -78.48
C ALA A 5 -19.93 -10.38 -77.29
N ILE A 6 -20.71 -10.93 -76.37
CA ILE A 6 -21.16 -10.30 -75.14
C ILE A 6 -20.05 -10.49 -74.06
N ARG A 7 -19.45 -9.37 -73.62
CA ARG A 7 -18.51 -9.35 -72.49
C ARG A 7 -19.29 -9.22 -71.21
N HIS A 8 -19.22 -10.25 -70.35
CA HIS A 8 -19.73 -10.17 -68.98
C HIS A 8 -18.72 -9.43 -68.09
N LEU A 9 -19.11 -8.28 -67.60
CA LEU A 9 -18.41 -7.60 -66.50
C LEU A 9 -18.70 -8.33 -65.21
N ARG A 10 -17.65 -8.88 -64.57
CA ARG A 10 -17.74 -9.40 -63.18
C ARG A 10 -17.41 -8.22 -62.22
N THR A 11 -18.42 -7.76 -61.51
CA THR A 11 -18.27 -6.78 -60.40
C THR A 11 -17.76 -7.53 -59.20
N GLY A 12 -16.50 -7.38 -58.86
CA GLY A 12 -15.93 -7.91 -57.60
C GLY A 12 -16.30 -7.01 -56.44
N ALA A 13 -17.05 -7.47 -55.49
CA ALA A 13 -17.34 -6.77 -54.21
C ALA A 13 -16.11 -6.91 -53.28
N ILE A 14 -15.47 -5.81 -52.95
CA ILE A 14 -14.41 -5.76 -51.96
C ILE A 14 -15.09 -5.61 -50.57
N ILE A 15 -15.06 -6.70 -49.80
CA ILE A 15 -15.50 -6.65 -48.38
C ILE A 15 -14.34 -6.06 -47.57
N ALA A 16 -14.48 -4.85 -47.14
CA ALA A 16 -13.55 -4.23 -46.20
C ALA A 16 -13.78 -4.82 -44.80
N MET A 17 -12.86 -5.63 -44.35
CA MET A 17 -12.87 -6.23 -43.01
C MET A 17 -12.27 -5.20 -42.04
N THR A 18 -13.10 -4.44 -41.33
CA THR A 18 -12.68 -3.55 -40.24
C THR A 18 -12.32 -4.38 -39.04
N THR A 19 -11.03 -4.58 -38.79
CA THR A 19 -10.53 -5.15 -37.54
C THR A 19 -10.64 -4.07 -36.43
N ALA A 20 -11.64 -4.23 -35.55
CA ALA A 20 -11.71 -3.45 -34.32
C ALA A 20 -10.59 -3.92 -33.39
N LEU A 21 -9.58 -3.07 -33.17
CA LEU A 21 -8.62 -3.29 -32.09
C LEU A 21 -9.34 -3.18 -30.74
N PRO A 22 -9.14 -4.14 -29.81
CA PRO A 22 -9.68 -4.00 -28.47
C PRO A 22 -9.01 -2.78 -27.82
N LEU A 23 -9.81 -1.82 -27.34
CA LEU A 23 -9.33 -0.81 -26.41
C LEU A 23 -8.82 -1.56 -25.17
N ALA A 24 -7.50 -1.55 -24.96
CA ALA A 24 -6.92 -1.95 -23.69
C ALA A 24 -7.41 -0.94 -22.65
N VAL A 25 -8.33 -1.35 -21.80
CA VAL A 25 -8.66 -0.61 -20.56
C VAL A 25 -7.38 -0.66 -19.73
N GLN A 26 -6.61 0.43 -19.76
CA GLN A 26 -5.53 0.61 -18.80
C GLN A 26 -6.18 0.62 -17.43
N ALA A 27 -5.93 -0.44 -16.64
CA ALA A 27 -6.21 -0.42 -15.21
C ALA A 27 -5.47 0.80 -14.66
N SER A 28 -6.22 1.82 -14.23
CA SER A 28 -5.67 2.95 -13.49
C SER A 28 -5.04 2.35 -12.25
N GLU A 29 -3.71 2.44 -12.11
CA GLU A 29 -3.06 2.06 -10.86
C GLU A 29 -3.77 2.81 -9.72
N THR A 30 -4.33 2.06 -8.80
CA THR A 30 -5.09 2.58 -7.65
C THR A 30 -4.10 3.18 -6.65
N ARG A 31 -3.50 4.31 -7.01
CA ARG A 31 -2.44 4.92 -6.22
C ARG A 31 -3.01 5.85 -5.17
N LEU A 32 -2.60 5.66 -3.92
CA LEU A 32 -2.89 6.58 -2.82
C LEU A 32 -2.36 7.98 -3.12
N GLU A 33 -3.16 9.01 -2.89
CA GLU A 33 -2.74 10.40 -2.86
C GLU A 33 -2.28 10.76 -1.45
N ILE A 34 -1.06 11.29 -1.32
CA ILE A 34 -0.48 11.75 -0.05
C ILE A 34 -0.65 13.25 0.03
N VAL A 35 -1.20 13.74 1.15
CA VAL A 35 -1.50 15.15 1.36
C VAL A 35 -0.84 15.66 2.64
N ASN A 36 0.05 16.64 2.48
CA ASN A 36 0.68 17.39 3.57
C ASN A 36 0.39 18.89 3.36
N PRO A 37 -0.66 19.46 3.97
CA PRO A 37 -1.02 20.85 3.79
C PRO A 37 0.09 21.78 4.25
N ARG A 38 0.46 22.76 3.42
CA ARG A 38 1.56 23.72 3.71
C ARG A 38 1.28 24.62 4.93
N THR A 39 0.03 24.71 5.37
CA THR A 39 -0.39 25.46 6.54
C THR A 39 -0.18 24.71 7.85
N LEU A 40 0.18 23.43 7.78
CA LEU A 40 0.49 22.59 8.94
C LEU A 40 2.00 22.34 9.05
N HIS A 41 2.42 21.85 10.21
CA HIS A 41 3.78 21.34 10.40
C HIS A 41 4.06 20.20 9.39
N ASP A 42 5.26 20.21 8.79
CA ASP A 42 5.70 19.13 7.91
C ASP A 42 5.95 17.84 8.72
N PRO A 43 5.16 16.78 8.51
CA PRO A 43 5.30 15.54 9.29
C PRO A 43 6.39 14.61 8.75
N THR A 44 6.90 14.83 7.55
CA THR A 44 7.80 13.88 6.87
C THR A 44 9.11 13.62 7.61
N PRO A 45 9.74 14.60 8.31
CA PRO A 45 10.90 14.31 9.15
C PRO A 45 10.61 13.27 10.25
N ASN A 46 9.37 13.22 10.73
CA ASN A 46 8.91 12.30 11.79
C ASN A 46 8.37 10.97 11.26
N GLY A 47 8.46 10.71 9.95
CA GLY A 47 8.11 9.42 9.37
C GLY A 47 6.62 9.20 9.08
N TYR A 48 5.81 10.26 8.89
CA TYR A 48 4.39 10.10 8.54
C TYR A 48 3.92 11.17 7.57
N SER A 49 2.73 10.98 7.03
CA SER A 49 1.98 12.00 6.27
C SER A 49 0.74 12.45 7.04
N THR A 50 0.31 13.69 6.80
CA THR A 50 -0.87 14.25 7.46
C THR A 50 -2.14 13.49 7.07
N ALA A 51 -2.28 13.18 5.78
CA ALA A 51 -3.44 12.47 5.25
C ALA A 51 -3.07 11.64 4.02
N THR A 52 -3.86 10.61 3.79
CA THR A 52 -3.88 9.84 2.55
C THR A 52 -5.30 9.79 2.02
N ILE A 53 -5.48 9.93 0.70
CA ILE A 53 -6.77 9.81 0.04
C ILE A 53 -6.81 8.48 -0.69
N VAL A 54 -7.84 7.70 -0.38
CA VAL A 54 -8.09 6.41 -1.01
C VAL A 54 -8.92 6.64 -2.28
N PRO A 55 -8.52 6.09 -3.45
CA PRO A 55 -9.28 6.20 -4.67
C PRO A 55 -10.68 5.59 -4.54
N ALA A 56 -11.66 6.18 -5.24
CA ALA A 56 -13.02 5.66 -5.24
C ALA A 56 -13.07 4.23 -5.82
N GLY A 57 -13.80 3.34 -5.15
CA GLY A 57 -13.99 1.95 -5.59
C GLY A 57 -12.81 1.02 -5.27
N ALA A 58 -11.75 1.50 -4.65
CA ALA A 58 -10.65 0.65 -4.22
C ALA A 58 -11.08 -0.37 -3.16
N ARG A 59 -10.49 -1.56 -3.21
CA ARG A 59 -10.63 -2.56 -2.16
C ARG A 59 -9.76 -2.18 -0.97
N VAL A 60 -10.24 -2.40 0.23
CA VAL A 60 -9.50 -2.11 1.47
C VAL A 60 -9.28 -3.39 2.26
N ALA A 61 -8.04 -3.60 2.70
CA ALA A 61 -7.68 -4.64 3.67
C ALA A 61 -7.27 -4.00 5.00
N TYR A 62 -7.63 -4.66 6.08
CA TYR A 62 -7.24 -4.30 7.44
C TYR A 62 -6.26 -5.34 7.96
N ILE A 63 -5.04 -4.93 8.29
CA ILE A 63 -4.04 -5.79 8.92
C ILE A 63 -4.12 -5.54 10.43
N SER A 64 -4.39 -6.62 11.18
CA SER A 64 -4.39 -6.61 12.64
C SER A 64 -3.04 -6.21 13.19
N GLY A 65 -3.00 -5.80 14.45
CA GLY A 65 -1.77 -5.44 15.15
C GLY A 65 -0.68 -6.50 15.02
N GLN A 66 0.50 -6.08 14.60
CA GLN A 66 1.70 -6.88 14.51
C GLN A 66 2.67 -6.43 15.59
N GLY A 67 2.97 -7.32 16.52
CA GLY A 67 3.97 -7.09 17.56
C GLY A 67 5.34 -7.63 17.19
N GLY A 68 6.26 -7.53 18.15
CA GLY A 68 7.66 -7.95 17.98
C GLY A 68 7.91 -9.45 18.19
N GLN A 69 6.89 -10.32 18.12
CA GLN A 69 7.08 -11.77 18.23
C GLN A 69 7.80 -12.31 16.99
N ASP A 70 8.75 -13.19 17.20
CA ASP A 70 9.32 -14.00 16.12
C ASP A 70 8.37 -15.16 15.73
N HIS A 71 8.77 -15.98 14.77
CA HIS A 71 8.00 -17.14 14.29
C HIS A 71 7.75 -18.23 15.35
N THR A 72 8.45 -18.17 16.49
CA THR A 72 8.22 -19.05 17.65
C THR A 72 7.30 -18.44 18.69
N GLY A 73 6.90 -17.17 18.51
CA GLY A 73 6.11 -16.38 19.46
C GLY A 73 6.96 -15.70 20.54
N SER A 74 8.30 -15.79 20.46
CA SER A 74 9.22 -15.19 21.44
C SER A 74 9.36 -13.67 21.20
N LEU A 75 9.48 -12.93 22.31
CA LEU A 75 9.69 -11.47 22.32
C LEU A 75 11.08 -11.12 22.85
N SER A 76 11.79 -10.25 22.16
CA SER A 76 13.00 -9.63 22.70
C SER A 76 12.64 -8.71 23.88
N PRO A 77 13.48 -8.60 24.92
CA PRO A 77 13.29 -7.60 25.97
C PRO A 77 13.63 -6.17 25.49
N ASP A 78 14.30 -6.03 24.34
CA ASP A 78 14.73 -4.75 23.79
C ASP A 78 13.65 -4.12 22.91
N PHE A 79 13.32 -2.83 23.18
CA PHE A 79 12.29 -2.09 22.45
C PHE A 79 12.61 -1.98 20.96
N ALA A 80 13.86 -1.63 20.61
CA ALA A 80 14.22 -1.42 19.19
C ALA A 80 14.16 -2.74 18.41
N ALA A 81 14.54 -3.86 19.05
CA ALA A 81 14.41 -5.18 18.46
C ALA A 81 12.94 -5.57 18.23
N GLN A 82 12.04 -5.26 19.19
CA GLN A 82 10.61 -5.51 19.02
C GLN A 82 10.02 -4.65 17.89
N VAL A 83 10.35 -3.36 17.80
CA VAL A 83 9.90 -2.50 16.71
C VAL A 83 10.36 -3.05 15.35
N LYS A 84 11.63 -3.39 15.21
CA LYS A 84 12.17 -3.95 13.98
C LYS A 84 11.45 -5.23 13.56
N GLN A 85 11.22 -6.14 14.52
CA GLN A 85 10.52 -7.39 14.26
C GLN A 85 9.05 -7.16 13.89
N ALA A 86 8.36 -6.22 14.54
CA ALA A 86 6.98 -5.87 14.24
C ALA A 86 6.82 -5.34 12.80
N TYR A 87 7.74 -4.50 12.32
CA TYR A 87 7.75 -4.07 10.92
C TYR A 87 8.08 -5.20 9.94
N ALA A 88 8.95 -6.15 10.31
CA ALA A 88 9.18 -7.36 9.52
C ALA A 88 7.89 -8.21 9.43
N ASN A 89 7.16 -8.36 10.53
CA ASN A 89 5.88 -9.07 10.57
C ASN A 89 4.80 -8.35 9.74
N LEU A 90 4.75 -7.01 9.79
CA LEU A 90 3.87 -6.22 8.92
C LEU A 90 4.20 -6.44 7.43
N GLY A 91 5.50 -6.49 7.08
CA GLY A 91 5.94 -6.84 5.72
C GLY A 91 5.45 -8.21 5.29
N ALA A 92 5.61 -9.22 6.13
CA ALA A 92 5.10 -10.57 5.86
C ALA A 92 3.57 -10.62 5.73
N ALA A 93 2.84 -9.82 6.51
CA ALA A 93 1.39 -9.71 6.39
C ALA A 93 0.96 -9.04 5.07
N LEU A 94 1.68 -8.00 4.64
CA LEU A 94 1.47 -7.37 3.32
C LEU A 94 1.72 -8.37 2.19
N ASP A 95 2.84 -9.08 2.22
CA ASP A 95 3.16 -10.11 1.23
C ASP A 95 2.07 -11.20 1.18
N GLY A 96 1.56 -11.62 2.34
CA GLY A 96 0.50 -12.63 2.47
C GLY A 96 -0.82 -12.24 1.81
N ILE A 97 -1.11 -10.96 1.64
CA ILE A 97 -2.29 -10.44 0.92
C ILE A 97 -1.97 -9.90 -0.48
N GLY A 98 -0.72 -10.06 -0.94
CA GLY A 98 -0.26 -9.58 -2.24
C GLY A 98 -0.17 -8.05 -2.33
N ALA A 99 0.05 -7.37 -1.20
CA ALA A 99 0.16 -5.92 -1.14
C ALA A 99 1.61 -5.44 -0.97
N ARG A 100 1.85 -4.18 -1.33
CA ARG A 100 3.14 -3.50 -1.20
C ARG A 100 3.08 -2.40 -0.14
N PRO A 101 4.21 -1.98 0.46
CA PRO A 101 4.25 -0.88 1.41
C PRO A 101 3.63 0.42 0.89
N ASP A 102 3.79 0.77 -0.39
CA ASP A 102 3.23 1.99 -0.99
C ASP A 102 1.70 1.99 -1.13
N GLN A 103 1.05 0.87 -0.82
CA GLN A 103 -0.40 0.71 -0.74
C GLN A 103 -0.95 0.88 0.68
N VAL A 104 -0.09 1.08 1.69
CA VAL A 104 -0.53 1.34 3.07
C VAL A 104 -1.03 2.77 3.19
N ALA A 105 -2.31 2.94 3.47
CA ALA A 105 -2.94 4.25 3.65
C ALA A 105 -2.73 4.80 5.07
N LYS A 106 -2.82 3.95 6.07
CA LYS A 106 -2.80 4.36 7.48
C LYS A 106 -2.07 3.34 8.33
N LEU A 107 -1.27 3.84 9.27
CA LEU A 107 -0.74 3.09 10.40
C LEU A 107 -1.32 3.65 11.71
N THR A 108 -1.62 2.77 12.65
CA THR A 108 -1.69 3.10 14.07
C THR A 108 -0.60 2.33 14.78
N ILE A 109 0.23 3.03 15.56
CA ILE A 109 1.27 2.41 16.36
C ILE A 109 0.97 2.61 17.84
N TYR A 110 1.09 1.55 18.59
CA TYR A 110 0.86 1.50 20.04
C TYR A 110 2.20 1.29 20.73
N VAL A 111 2.53 2.14 21.68
CA VAL A 111 3.84 2.15 22.34
C VAL A 111 3.67 2.13 23.83
N VAL A 112 4.15 1.08 24.48
CA VAL A 112 4.15 0.97 25.94
C VAL A 112 5.19 1.92 26.53
N ASP A 113 4.81 2.63 27.59
CA ASP A 113 5.68 3.58 28.30
C ASP A 113 6.41 4.55 27.36
N HIS A 114 5.66 5.16 26.44
CA HIS A 114 6.23 6.06 25.43
C HIS A 114 6.89 7.28 26.08
N ASP A 115 8.12 7.57 25.62
CA ASP A 115 8.84 8.81 25.87
C ASP A 115 9.57 9.28 24.59
N MET A 116 10.13 10.49 24.64
CA MET A 116 10.78 11.10 23.47
C MET A 116 12.02 10.34 22.97
N SER A 117 12.67 9.52 23.80
CA SER A 117 13.85 8.74 23.40
C SER A 117 13.50 7.62 22.40
N LYS A 118 12.24 7.18 22.38
CA LYS A 118 11.76 6.13 21.49
C LYS A 118 11.46 6.61 20.07
N LEU A 119 11.27 7.93 19.86
CA LEU A 119 10.88 8.49 18.56
C LEU A 119 11.88 8.19 17.43
N GLY A 120 13.18 8.22 17.71
CA GLY A 120 14.19 7.89 16.70
C GLY A 120 14.02 6.49 16.14
N VAL A 121 13.89 5.50 17.03
CA VAL A 121 13.68 4.09 16.64
C VAL A 121 12.41 3.93 15.80
N LEU A 122 11.31 4.56 16.19
CA LEU A 122 10.04 4.50 15.48
C LEU A 122 10.15 5.10 14.07
N THR A 123 10.71 6.31 13.98
CA THR A 123 10.89 7.04 12.71
C THR A 123 11.80 6.28 11.75
N ASP A 124 12.90 5.73 12.23
CA ASP A 124 13.87 5.00 11.40
C ASP A 124 13.23 3.74 10.77
N ASN A 125 12.43 2.99 11.54
CA ASN A 125 11.75 1.79 11.03
C ASN A 125 10.64 2.12 10.03
N VAL A 126 9.85 3.17 10.26
CA VAL A 126 8.86 3.65 9.28
C VAL A 126 9.55 4.05 7.98
N LYS A 127 10.59 4.87 8.04
CA LYS A 127 11.32 5.33 6.85
C LYS A 127 12.01 4.18 6.12
N ALA A 128 12.54 3.22 6.84
CA ALA A 128 13.15 2.02 6.25
C ALA A 128 12.14 1.20 5.43
N MET A 129 10.88 1.11 5.89
CA MET A 129 9.84 0.34 5.20
C MET A 129 9.16 1.11 4.07
N PHE A 130 8.86 2.40 4.25
CA PHE A 130 8.00 3.17 3.36
C PHE A 130 8.76 4.18 2.48
N GLY A 131 10.04 4.43 2.75
CA GLY A 131 10.84 5.43 2.03
C GLY A 131 10.18 6.80 2.08
N ASP A 132 10.03 7.43 0.90
CA ASP A 132 9.42 8.76 0.77
C ASP A 132 7.89 8.73 0.68
N ARG A 133 7.29 7.55 0.56
CA ARG A 133 5.84 7.38 0.48
C ARG A 133 5.24 7.02 1.83
N LEU A 134 5.36 7.94 2.75
CA LEU A 134 4.94 7.76 4.14
C LEU A 134 3.40 7.72 4.26
N PRO A 135 2.83 6.70 4.94
CA PRO A 135 1.40 6.63 5.22
C PRO A 135 0.98 7.71 6.24
N ALA A 136 -0.31 7.98 6.33
CA ALA A 136 -0.83 8.68 7.50
C ALA A 136 -0.59 7.83 8.75
N GLN A 137 -0.18 8.43 9.87
CA GLN A 137 0.14 7.68 11.09
C GLN A 137 -0.38 8.36 12.35
N THR A 138 -0.75 7.55 13.32
CA THR A 138 -1.05 7.99 14.68
C THR A 138 -0.26 7.14 15.67
N LEU A 139 0.46 7.80 16.59
CA LEU A 139 1.10 7.15 17.73
C LEU A 139 0.17 7.24 18.94
N VAL A 140 -0.05 6.10 19.59
CA VAL A 140 -0.88 5.97 20.78
C VAL A 140 -0.04 5.40 21.92
N PRO A 141 0.31 6.19 22.93
CA PRO A 141 0.88 5.65 24.16
C PRO A 141 -0.12 4.79 24.89
N VAL A 142 0.31 3.62 25.34
CA VAL A 142 -0.54 2.68 26.09
C VAL A 142 0.20 2.16 27.31
N PRO A 143 -0.51 1.84 28.41
CA PRO A 143 0.13 1.29 29.60
C PRO A 143 0.53 -0.18 29.42
N LYS A 144 -0.11 -0.91 28.49
CA LYS A 144 0.08 -2.34 28.27
C LYS A 144 -0.49 -2.75 26.93
N LEU A 145 0.08 -3.78 26.33
CA LEU A 145 -0.44 -4.47 25.15
C LEU A 145 -1.02 -5.86 25.55
N ALA A 146 -1.53 -6.59 24.57
CA ALA A 146 -2.26 -7.83 24.79
C ALA A 146 -1.42 -8.93 25.47
N VAL A 147 -0.13 -8.94 25.23
CA VAL A 147 0.80 -9.96 25.73
C VAL A 147 1.96 -9.31 26.47
N ASP A 148 2.26 -9.78 27.71
CA ASP A 148 3.49 -9.43 28.41
C ASP A 148 4.67 -10.24 27.82
N PRO A 149 5.84 -9.67 27.54
CA PRO A 149 6.32 -8.31 27.68
C PRO A 149 6.34 -7.52 26.36
N MET A 150 5.23 -7.47 25.61
CA MET A 150 5.11 -6.71 24.37
C MET A 150 5.23 -5.20 24.65
N LEU A 151 6.09 -4.50 23.90
CA LEU A 151 6.40 -3.07 24.06
C LEU A 151 5.90 -2.22 22.89
N PHE A 152 5.61 -2.85 21.75
CA PHE A 152 5.23 -2.17 20.52
C PHE A 152 4.28 -3.02 19.68
N GLU A 153 3.32 -2.37 19.03
CA GLU A 153 2.40 -2.97 18.08
C GLU A 153 2.08 -1.99 16.96
N VAL A 154 1.94 -2.48 15.73
CA VAL A 154 1.55 -1.69 14.56
C VAL A 154 0.42 -2.37 13.81
N GLU A 155 -0.64 -1.63 13.50
CA GLU A 155 -1.72 -2.04 12.61
C GLU A 155 -1.74 -1.19 11.34
N ALA A 156 -2.32 -1.71 10.26
CA ALA A 156 -2.36 -1.03 8.98
C ALA A 156 -3.70 -1.13 8.26
N ILE A 157 -4.04 -0.05 7.55
CA ILE A 157 -5.11 -0.02 6.54
C ILE A 157 -4.43 0.03 5.17
N VAL A 158 -4.74 -0.93 4.31
CA VAL A 158 -4.09 -1.15 3.01
C VAL A 158 -5.11 -1.02 1.89
N VAL A 159 -4.73 -0.36 0.80
CA VAL A 159 -5.56 -0.20 -0.40
C VAL A 159 -5.05 -1.14 -1.48
N LEU A 160 -5.90 -2.07 -1.88
CA LEU A 160 -5.56 -3.09 -2.88
C LEU A 160 -5.97 -2.63 -4.28
N ASP A 161 -5.20 -3.04 -5.29
CA ASP A 161 -5.51 -2.83 -6.69
C ASP A 161 -6.75 -3.64 -7.13
#